data_597f770a530dedbb4a5b7b70d1b3f7ab
#
_entry.id   597f770a530dedbb4a5b7b70d1b3f7ab
#
_cell.length_a   1.000
_cell.length_b   1.000
_cell.length_c   1.000
_cell.angle_alpha   90.00
_cell.angle_beta   90.00
_cell.angle_gamma   90.00
#
_symmetry.space_group_name_H-M   'P 1'
#
loop_
_entity.id
_entity.type
_entity.pdbx_description
1 polymer ?
#
loop_
_entity_poly.entity_id
_entity_poly.type
_entity_poly.pdbx_seq_one_letter_code
_entity_poly.pdbx_strand_id
1 'polypeptide(L)'
;NDVYYNDITLLWKDFDFFKPLAGIEKFRNHEEAEADVKSAEIMAKIFDDICRYNDIKDAQQVHNINLFMTRLLFCYFAEDTGLFPVANMFSDALREDTKADGSDLAEFLEGIFDIMAIEDKGVRASMPQHISRFPYVNGGLFKEHVPVPTLSRRTRTLMLKCGEYNWREINPDIFGSMIQAVINPEVRSGMGIHYTSVPNIMKVIKPLFLDELTEEYARIQDDVKKLRLLLLRLGKIKFFDPACGSGNFLIIAYK
;
A
#
# COMPACT_ATOMS: atom_id res chain seq x y z
N ASN A 1 11.92 -18.30 9.70
CA ASN A 1 12.45 -18.94 10.92
C ASN A 1 13.74 -18.22 11.28
N ASP A 2 13.61 -17.07 11.92
CA ASP A 2 14.76 -16.31 12.40
C ASP A 2 15.21 -16.95 13.72
N VAL A 3 16.43 -17.50 13.73
CA VAL A 3 17.06 -18.06 14.94
C VAL A 3 17.95 -16.97 15.52
N TYR A 4 17.62 -16.52 16.71
CA TYR A 4 18.39 -15.49 17.42
C TYR A 4 19.39 -16.15 18.38
N TYR A 5 20.66 -15.82 18.22
CA TYR A 5 21.72 -16.28 19.10
C TYR A 5 22.28 -15.12 19.91
N ASN A 6 22.22 -15.21 21.24
CA ASN A 6 22.86 -14.23 22.12
C ASN A 6 23.40 -14.89 23.38
N ASP A 7 24.36 -14.23 24.05
CA ASP A 7 24.91 -14.67 25.34
C ASP A 7 23.86 -14.52 26.42
N ILE A 8 23.62 -15.59 27.18
CA ILE A 8 22.63 -15.61 28.29
C ILE A 8 22.92 -14.53 29.35
N THR A 9 24.17 -14.11 29.51
CA THR A 9 24.57 -13.04 30.46
C THR A 9 24.10 -11.67 29.98
N LEU A 10 23.74 -11.51 28.70
CA LEU A 10 23.24 -10.28 28.09
C LEU A 10 21.71 -10.28 27.91
N LEU A 11 21.03 -11.31 28.38
CA LEU A 11 19.57 -11.49 28.25
C LEU A 11 18.77 -10.26 28.70
N TRP A 12 19.27 -9.55 29.71
CA TRP A 12 18.65 -8.33 30.22
C TRP A 12 18.64 -7.17 29.20
N LYS A 13 19.57 -7.15 28.23
CA LYS A 13 19.60 -6.16 27.15
C LYS A 13 18.56 -6.46 26.07
N ASP A 14 18.22 -7.75 25.92
CA ASP A 14 17.30 -8.23 24.88
C ASP A 14 15.95 -8.68 25.46
N PHE A 15 15.60 -8.14 26.65
CA PHE A 15 14.33 -8.47 27.30
C PHE A 15 13.11 -8.22 26.41
N ASP A 16 13.22 -7.28 25.48
CA ASP A 16 12.20 -6.98 24.47
C ASP A 16 11.89 -8.15 23.53
N PHE A 17 12.86 -9.05 23.34
CA PHE A 17 12.66 -10.29 22.56
C PHE A 17 11.62 -11.21 23.18
N PHE A 18 11.47 -11.18 24.51
CA PHE A 18 10.55 -12.05 25.25
C PHE A 18 9.18 -11.43 25.48
N LYS A 19 8.97 -10.16 25.16
CA LYS A 19 7.67 -9.47 25.33
C LYS A 19 6.51 -10.19 24.63
N PRO A 20 6.67 -10.79 23.42
CA PRO A 20 5.60 -11.56 22.80
C PRO A 20 5.17 -12.80 23.61
N LEU A 21 6.09 -13.43 24.36
CA LEU A 21 5.77 -14.56 25.23
C LEU A 21 4.93 -14.15 26.44
N ALA A 22 5.02 -12.87 26.83
CA ALA A 22 4.22 -12.28 27.89
C ALA A 22 2.90 -11.68 27.36
N GLY A 23 2.54 -11.91 26.08
CA GLY A 23 1.37 -11.31 25.45
C GLY A 23 1.53 -9.82 25.15
N ILE A 24 2.76 -9.29 25.27
CA ILE A 24 3.07 -7.91 24.93
C ILE A 24 3.60 -7.94 23.50
N GLU A 25 2.77 -7.62 22.52
CA GLU A 25 3.22 -7.44 21.16
C GLU A 25 4.31 -6.36 21.11
N LYS A 26 5.40 -6.66 20.40
CA LYS A 26 6.40 -5.67 20.06
C LYS A 26 5.73 -4.65 19.13
N PHE A 27 5.26 -3.56 19.71
CA PHE A 27 4.84 -2.42 18.87
C PHE A 27 6.08 -1.90 18.14
N ARG A 28 6.21 -2.20 16.88
CA ARG A 28 7.16 -1.59 15.92
C ARG A 28 6.79 -0.13 15.65
N ASN A 29 6.54 0.66 16.68
CA ASN A 29 5.74 1.88 16.57
C ASN A 29 6.54 3.15 16.24
N HIS A 30 7.87 3.14 16.22
CA HIS A 30 8.61 4.40 15.99
C HIS A 30 9.23 4.49 14.59
N GLU A 31 9.85 3.44 14.11
CA GLU A 31 10.48 3.44 12.77
C GLU A 31 9.45 3.29 11.65
N GLU A 32 8.43 2.43 11.84
CA GLU A 32 7.31 2.28 10.89
C GLU A 32 6.55 3.59 10.73
N ALA A 33 6.23 4.28 11.83
CA ALA A 33 5.54 5.57 11.76
C ALA A 33 6.36 6.66 11.05
N GLU A 34 7.69 6.62 11.11
CA GLU A 34 8.57 7.58 10.43
C GLU A 34 8.65 7.29 8.92
N ALA A 35 8.74 6.02 8.52
CA ALA A 35 8.71 5.60 7.10
C ALA A 35 7.36 5.96 6.47
N ASP A 36 6.28 5.69 7.17
CA ASP A 36 4.91 6.02 6.77
C ASP A 36 4.73 7.53 6.54
N VAL A 37 5.20 8.36 7.45
CA VAL A 37 5.12 9.82 7.32
C VAL A 37 5.95 10.32 6.14
N LYS A 38 7.20 9.84 6.00
CA LYS A 38 8.09 10.25 4.92
C LYS A 38 7.56 9.85 3.54
N SER A 39 7.00 8.64 3.43
CA SER A 39 6.40 8.18 2.16
C SER A 39 5.15 8.99 1.80
N ALA A 40 4.30 9.31 2.77
CA ALA A 40 3.16 10.19 2.58
C ALA A 40 3.58 11.60 2.14
N GLU A 41 4.61 12.16 2.76
CA GLU A 41 5.13 13.49 2.40
C GLU A 41 5.66 13.54 0.96
N ILE A 42 6.39 12.50 0.51
CA ILE A 42 6.93 12.51 -0.85
C ILE A 42 5.83 12.33 -1.88
N MET A 43 4.84 11.47 -1.61
CA MET A 43 3.66 11.33 -2.47
C MET A 43 2.86 12.64 -2.56
N ALA A 44 2.70 13.35 -1.45
CA ALA A 44 2.07 14.67 -1.44
C ALA A 44 2.85 15.70 -2.29
N LYS A 45 4.20 15.68 -2.23
CA LYS A 45 5.04 16.56 -3.06
C LYS A 45 4.93 16.22 -4.56
N ILE A 46 4.80 14.94 -4.91
CA ILE A 46 4.53 14.51 -6.30
C ILE A 46 3.19 15.07 -6.77
N PHE A 47 2.14 14.91 -5.98
CA PHE A 47 0.82 15.44 -6.30
C PHE A 47 0.82 16.96 -6.45
N ASP A 48 1.44 17.68 -5.52
CA ASP A 48 1.53 19.14 -5.59
C ASP A 48 2.27 19.63 -6.84
N ASP A 49 3.31 18.90 -7.26
CA ASP A 49 4.02 19.22 -8.48
C ASP A 49 3.16 18.95 -9.73
N ILE A 50 2.43 17.83 -9.77
CA ILE A 50 1.47 17.54 -10.84
C ILE A 50 0.40 18.62 -10.94
N CYS A 51 -0.18 19.04 -9.82
CA CYS A 51 -1.21 20.10 -9.79
C CYS A 51 -0.73 21.46 -10.31
N ARG A 52 0.58 21.73 -10.30
CA ARG A 52 1.15 22.97 -10.84
C ARG A 52 1.15 23.04 -12.36
N TYR A 53 1.25 21.88 -13.01
CA TYR A 53 1.36 21.78 -14.47
C TYR A 53 0.08 21.28 -15.14
N ASN A 54 -0.93 20.93 -14.34
CA ASN A 54 -2.21 20.44 -14.82
C ASN A 54 -3.34 21.27 -14.22
N ASP A 55 -4.15 21.84 -15.09
CA ASP A 55 -5.29 22.68 -14.70
C ASP A 55 -6.47 21.76 -14.33
N ILE A 56 -6.70 21.60 -13.02
CA ILE A 56 -7.72 20.69 -12.49
C ILE A 56 -9.01 21.48 -12.28
N LYS A 57 -9.95 21.36 -13.21
CA LYS A 57 -11.19 22.14 -13.22
C LYS A 57 -12.44 21.32 -12.95
N ASP A 58 -12.40 20.03 -13.18
CA ASP A 58 -13.57 19.16 -13.12
C ASP A 58 -13.31 17.85 -12.36
N ALA A 59 -14.39 17.16 -12.01
CA ALA A 59 -14.35 15.91 -11.28
C ALA A 59 -13.62 14.78 -12.04
N GLN A 60 -13.65 14.81 -13.38
CA GLN A 60 -12.96 13.80 -14.19
C GLN A 60 -11.45 13.96 -14.12
N GLN A 61 -10.94 15.19 -14.16
CA GLN A 61 -9.51 15.46 -14.00
C GLN A 61 -9.02 15.08 -12.61
N VAL A 62 -9.81 15.35 -11.56
CA VAL A 62 -9.55 14.87 -10.20
C VAL A 62 -9.47 13.36 -10.18
N HIS A 63 -10.45 12.67 -10.77
CA HIS A 63 -10.47 11.20 -10.88
C HIS A 63 -9.21 10.67 -11.58
N ASN A 64 -8.83 11.25 -12.71
CA ASN A 64 -7.65 10.84 -13.49
C ASN A 64 -6.36 10.93 -12.67
N ILE A 65 -6.15 12.04 -11.95
CA ILE A 65 -4.97 12.22 -11.10
C ILE A 65 -4.98 11.24 -9.94
N ASN A 66 -6.13 11.00 -9.34
CA ASN A 66 -6.26 10.02 -8.26
C ASN A 66 -5.91 8.61 -8.72
N LEU A 67 -6.42 8.22 -9.88
CA LEU A 67 -6.11 6.92 -10.47
C LEU A 67 -4.62 6.82 -10.82
N PHE A 68 -4.02 7.88 -11.37
CA PHE A 68 -2.59 7.96 -11.63
C PHE A 68 -1.77 7.76 -10.34
N MET A 69 -2.09 8.50 -9.27
CA MET A 69 -1.40 8.40 -7.97
C MET A 69 -1.56 7.01 -7.35
N THR A 70 -2.73 6.40 -7.49
CA THR A 70 -2.99 5.03 -7.01
C THR A 70 -2.16 4.00 -7.78
N ARG A 71 -2.05 4.14 -9.10
CA ARG A 71 -1.20 3.28 -9.95
C ARG A 71 0.27 3.42 -9.61
N LEU A 72 0.72 4.65 -9.40
CA LEU A 72 2.10 4.94 -8.99
C LEU A 72 2.43 4.27 -7.65
N LEU A 73 1.55 4.43 -6.67
CA LEU A 73 1.69 3.81 -5.36
C LEU A 73 1.72 2.27 -5.45
N PHE A 74 0.83 1.70 -6.27
CA PHE A 74 0.83 0.26 -6.54
C PHE A 74 2.16 -0.22 -7.10
N CYS A 75 2.78 0.51 -8.03
CA CYS A 75 4.05 0.12 -8.64
C CYS A 75 5.18 0.03 -7.61
N TYR A 76 5.31 1.00 -6.72
CA TYR A 76 6.31 0.96 -5.65
C TYR A 76 6.06 -0.19 -4.67
N PHE A 77 4.81 -0.38 -4.26
CA PHE A 77 4.46 -1.50 -3.39
C PHE A 77 4.73 -2.84 -4.06
N ALA A 78 4.41 -2.97 -5.35
CA ALA A 78 4.56 -4.21 -6.10
C ALA A 78 6.03 -4.63 -6.29
N GLU A 79 6.94 -3.67 -6.47
CA GLU A 79 8.37 -3.99 -6.62
C GLU A 79 9.00 -4.49 -5.32
N ASP A 80 8.57 -3.99 -4.16
CA ASP A 80 9.14 -4.34 -2.87
C ASP A 80 8.49 -5.58 -2.23
N THR A 81 7.23 -5.86 -2.56
CA THR A 81 6.49 -7.01 -2.00
C THR A 81 6.62 -8.30 -2.82
N GLY A 82 7.33 -8.25 -3.95
CA GLY A 82 7.52 -9.41 -4.82
C GLY A 82 6.31 -9.72 -5.72
N LEU A 83 5.40 -8.77 -5.90
CA LEU A 83 4.36 -8.84 -6.92
C LEU A 83 4.95 -8.65 -8.32
N PHE A 84 5.99 -7.84 -8.44
CA PHE A 84 6.80 -7.79 -9.65
C PHE A 84 7.88 -8.89 -9.60
N PRO A 85 8.26 -9.46 -10.77
CA PRO A 85 9.20 -10.58 -10.84
C PRO A 85 10.62 -10.23 -10.41
N VAL A 86 10.97 -8.93 -10.40
CA VAL A 86 12.29 -8.42 -10.05
C VAL A 86 12.12 -7.28 -9.04
N ALA A 87 12.94 -7.27 -8.00
CA ALA A 87 12.98 -6.16 -7.04
C ALA A 87 13.43 -4.85 -7.72
N ASN A 88 12.94 -3.73 -7.24
CA ASN A 88 13.19 -2.37 -7.77
C ASN A 88 12.86 -2.21 -9.28
N MET A 89 12.03 -3.09 -9.82
CA MET A 89 11.76 -3.16 -11.25
C MET A 89 11.20 -1.86 -11.82
N PHE A 90 10.32 -1.21 -11.10
CA PHE A 90 9.71 0.06 -11.50
C PHE A 90 10.67 1.23 -11.32
N SER A 91 11.36 1.29 -10.20
CA SER A 91 12.33 2.34 -9.88
C SER A 91 13.54 2.32 -10.80
N ASP A 92 14.04 1.13 -11.14
CA ASP A 92 15.14 0.98 -12.11
C ASP A 92 14.67 1.34 -13.53
N ALA A 93 13.47 0.95 -13.93
CA ALA A 93 12.89 1.37 -15.20
C ALA A 93 12.74 2.90 -15.32
N LEU A 94 12.26 3.55 -14.27
CA LEU A 94 12.21 5.03 -14.23
C LEU A 94 13.59 5.67 -14.38
N ARG A 95 14.61 5.06 -13.80
CA ARG A 95 15.99 5.59 -13.84
C ARG A 95 16.63 5.39 -15.19
N GLU A 96 16.49 4.20 -15.76
CA GLU A 96 17.25 3.76 -16.93
C GLU A 96 16.54 4.04 -18.26
N ASP A 97 15.21 3.90 -18.29
CA ASP A 97 14.41 3.96 -19.50
C ASP A 97 13.73 5.32 -19.72
N THR A 98 13.98 6.32 -18.86
CA THR A 98 13.46 7.69 -19.04
C THR A 98 14.57 8.75 -19.08
N LYS A 99 14.34 9.81 -19.86
CA LYS A 99 15.26 10.93 -19.97
C LYS A 99 15.39 11.71 -18.66
N ALA A 100 16.58 12.21 -18.39
CA ALA A 100 16.85 12.96 -17.15
C ALA A 100 16.05 14.26 -17.01
N ASP A 101 15.56 14.82 -18.13
CA ASP A 101 14.71 16.00 -18.14
C ASP A 101 13.22 15.67 -17.94
N GLY A 102 12.85 14.37 -17.95
CA GLY A 102 11.48 13.89 -17.78
C GLY A 102 10.55 14.10 -18.98
N SER A 103 11.10 14.50 -20.15
CA SER A 103 10.29 14.82 -21.33
C SER A 103 9.50 13.63 -21.90
N ASP A 104 9.93 12.40 -21.65
CA ASP A 104 9.32 11.16 -22.07
C ASP A 104 8.63 10.38 -20.93
N LEU A 105 8.64 10.94 -19.72
CA LEU A 105 8.14 10.25 -18.53
C LEU A 105 6.66 9.89 -18.62
N ALA A 106 5.84 10.78 -19.16
CA ALA A 106 4.40 10.54 -19.30
C ALA A 106 4.11 9.39 -20.27
N GLU A 107 4.74 9.41 -21.46
CA GLU A 107 4.61 8.35 -22.48
C GLU A 107 5.09 6.99 -21.92
N PHE A 108 6.21 7.00 -21.20
CA PHE A 108 6.77 5.81 -20.58
C PHE A 108 5.80 5.19 -19.54
N LEU A 109 5.24 6.01 -18.65
CA LEU A 109 4.29 5.54 -17.63
C LEU A 109 2.97 5.07 -18.24
N GLU A 110 2.48 5.74 -19.30
CA GLU A 110 1.31 5.32 -20.04
C GLU A 110 1.52 3.92 -20.62
N GLY A 111 2.67 3.69 -21.27
CA GLY A 111 3.04 2.37 -21.79
C GLY A 111 3.09 1.27 -20.72
N ILE A 112 3.64 1.57 -19.53
CA ILE A 112 3.68 0.63 -18.40
C ILE A 112 2.25 0.33 -17.90
N PHE A 113 1.42 1.33 -17.73
CA PHE A 113 0.05 1.13 -17.23
C PHE A 113 -0.81 0.36 -18.25
N ASP A 114 -0.64 0.64 -19.53
CA ASP A 114 -1.35 -0.07 -20.60
C ASP A 114 -0.93 -1.55 -20.66
N ILE A 115 0.37 -1.85 -20.59
CA ILE A 115 0.83 -3.26 -20.63
C ILE A 115 0.39 -4.06 -19.42
N MET A 116 0.26 -3.42 -18.25
CA MET A 116 -0.26 -4.07 -17.06
C MET A 116 -1.76 -4.40 -17.15
N ALA A 117 -2.50 -3.72 -18.02
CA ALA A 117 -3.92 -4.01 -18.30
C ALA A 117 -4.10 -5.18 -19.30
N ILE A 118 -3.06 -5.54 -20.05
CA ILE A 118 -3.14 -6.50 -21.17
C ILE A 118 -2.73 -7.90 -20.69
N GLU A 119 -3.66 -8.85 -20.77
CA GLU A 119 -3.40 -10.27 -20.48
C GLU A 119 -2.85 -11.03 -21.69
N ASP A 120 -3.24 -10.61 -22.92
CA ASP A 120 -2.89 -11.30 -24.16
C ASP A 120 -1.38 -11.31 -24.41
N LYS A 121 -0.80 -12.52 -24.42
CA LYS A 121 0.64 -12.72 -24.61
C LYS A 121 1.13 -12.30 -25.99
N GLY A 122 0.29 -12.41 -27.04
CA GLY A 122 0.65 -12.02 -28.39
C GLY A 122 0.79 -10.50 -28.52
N VAL A 123 -0.15 -9.76 -27.95
CA VAL A 123 -0.10 -8.29 -27.91
C VAL A 123 1.11 -7.84 -27.09
N ARG A 124 1.34 -8.45 -25.93
CA ARG A 124 2.50 -8.13 -25.06
C ARG A 124 3.83 -8.36 -25.77
N ALA A 125 3.95 -9.43 -26.54
CA ALA A 125 5.18 -9.76 -27.27
C ALA A 125 5.50 -8.76 -28.41
N SER A 126 4.52 -8.01 -28.91
CA SER A 126 4.72 -6.96 -29.92
C SER A 126 5.18 -5.62 -29.32
N MET A 127 5.12 -5.46 -28.01
CA MET A 127 5.53 -4.23 -27.32
C MET A 127 7.05 -4.20 -27.07
N PRO A 128 7.65 -3.00 -26.93
CA PRO A 128 9.05 -2.86 -26.59
C PRO A 128 9.41 -3.63 -25.30
N GLN A 129 10.59 -4.25 -25.27
CA GLN A 129 11.00 -5.13 -24.16
C GLN A 129 11.01 -4.42 -22.80
N HIS A 130 11.43 -3.16 -22.73
CA HIS A 130 11.45 -2.36 -21.51
C HIS A 130 10.06 -2.10 -20.93
N ILE A 131 9.00 -2.18 -21.75
CA ILE A 131 7.59 -2.09 -21.34
C ILE A 131 7.01 -3.48 -21.08
N SER A 132 7.20 -4.43 -22.03
CA SER A 132 6.56 -5.75 -21.98
C SER A 132 7.05 -6.63 -20.81
N ARG A 133 8.16 -6.29 -20.18
CA ARG A 133 8.66 -6.97 -18.97
C ARG A 133 7.75 -6.81 -17.76
N PHE A 134 6.94 -5.73 -17.66
CA PHE A 134 6.01 -5.55 -16.55
C PHE A 134 4.88 -6.60 -16.61
N PRO A 135 4.50 -7.22 -15.49
CA PRO A 135 3.50 -8.29 -15.48
C PRO A 135 2.08 -7.77 -15.77
N TYR A 136 1.20 -8.67 -16.21
CA TYR A 136 -0.23 -8.40 -16.21
C TYR A 136 -0.74 -8.31 -14.78
N VAL A 137 -1.53 -7.30 -14.48
CA VAL A 137 -2.18 -7.10 -13.18
C VAL A 137 -3.67 -7.34 -13.32
N ASN A 138 -4.12 -8.48 -12.79
CA ASN A 138 -5.54 -8.81 -12.81
C ASN A 138 -6.31 -7.91 -11.83
N GLY A 139 -7.32 -7.20 -12.32
CA GLY A 139 -8.15 -6.30 -11.51
C GLY A 139 -8.60 -5.06 -12.26
N GLY A 140 -9.28 -4.16 -11.55
CA GLY A 140 -9.84 -2.92 -12.11
C GLY A 140 -8.83 -1.77 -12.26
N LEU A 141 -7.72 -1.81 -11.51
CA LEU A 141 -6.83 -0.65 -11.36
C LEU A 141 -6.25 -0.11 -12.68
N PHE A 142 -5.86 -1.01 -13.60
CA PHE A 142 -5.25 -0.64 -14.88
C PHE A 142 -6.21 -0.74 -16.08
N LYS A 143 -7.45 -1.25 -15.90
CA LYS A 143 -8.40 -1.45 -17.01
C LYS A 143 -8.89 -0.17 -17.66
N GLU A 144 -9.09 0.87 -16.86
CA GLU A 144 -9.51 2.17 -17.38
C GLU A 144 -8.33 2.86 -18.04
N HIS A 145 -8.45 3.19 -19.33
CA HIS A 145 -7.43 4.02 -19.99
C HIS A 145 -7.64 5.48 -19.57
N VAL A 146 -6.67 5.98 -18.81
CA VAL A 146 -6.67 7.36 -18.31
C VAL A 146 -5.36 8.00 -18.71
N PRO A 147 -5.38 9.17 -19.36
CA PRO A 147 -4.16 9.84 -19.77
C PRO A 147 -3.29 10.17 -18.56
N VAL A 148 -2.00 9.92 -18.69
CA VAL A 148 -1.01 10.32 -17.68
C VAL A 148 -0.94 11.85 -17.67
N PRO A 149 -0.96 12.49 -16.49
CA PRO A 149 -0.87 13.94 -16.40
C PRO A 149 0.47 14.46 -16.93
N THR A 150 0.53 15.75 -17.24
CA THR A 150 1.80 16.42 -17.57
C THR A 150 2.74 16.35 -16.37
N LEU A 151 3.92 15.78 -16.57
CA LEU A 151 4.93 15.56 -15.56
C LEU A 151 6.16 16.44 -15.81
N SER A 152 6.74 16.96 -14.74
CA SER A 152 7.94 17.79 -14.81
C SER A 152 9.22 16.99 -14.52
N ARG A 153 10.38 17.59 -14.80
CA ARG A 153 11.67 17.08 -14.34
C ARG A 153 11.69 16.89 -12.81
N ARG A 154 11.03 17.79 -12.08
CA ARG A 154 10.92 17.70 -10.63
C ARG A 154 10.08 16.50 -10.20
N THR A 155 8.95 16.26 -10.87
CA THR A 155 8.13 15.07 -10.65
C THR A 155 8.98 13.80 -10.80
N ARG A 156 9.76 13.68 -11.89
CA ARG A 156 10.68 12.55 -12.08
C ARG A 156 11.66 12.38 -10.92
N THR A 157 12.28 13.47 -10.46
CA THR A 157 13.22 13.43 -9.33
C THR A 157 12.54 12.97 -8.03
N LEU A 158 11.32 13.43 -7.79
CA LEU A 158 10.53 13.00 -6.63
C LEU A 158 10.13 11.52 -6.72
N MET A 159 9.76 11.06 -7.92
CA MET A 159 9.45 9.65 -8.17
C MET A 159 10.65 8.74 -7.92
N LEU A 160 11.84 9.11 -8.38
CA LEU A 160 13.07 8.36 -8.10
C LEU A 160 13.38 8.29 -6.60
N LYS A 161 13.19 9.40 -5.87
CA LYS A 161 13.32 9.41 -4.41
C LYS A 161 12.26 8.56 -3.71
N CYS A 162 11.06 8.49 -4.27
CA CYS A 162 9.97 7.65 -3.75
C CYS A 162 10.34 6.17 -3.82
N GLY A 163 11.05 5.73 -4.86
CA GLY A 163 11.58 4.37 -5.00
C GLY A 163 12.76 4.03 -4.08
N GLU A 164 13.31 5.00 -3.33
CA GLU A 164 14.36 4.75 -2.34
C GLU A 164 13.80 4.26 -0.99
N TYR A 165 12.48 4.36 -0.79
CA TYR A 165 11.82 3.86 0.42
C TYR A 165 11.53 2.37 0.31
N ASN A 166 11.56 1.67 1.45
CA ASN A 166 11.15 0.27 1.53
C ASN A 166 9.63 0.18 1.74
N TRP A 167 8.89 0.02 0.65
CA TRP A 167 7.43 -0.03 0.66
C TRP A 167 6.85 -1.29 1.33
N ARG A 168 7.67 -2.30 1.57
CA ARG A 168 7.28 -3.49 2.35
C ARG A 168 7.05 -3.14 3.83
N GLU A 169 7.79 -2.15 4.35
CA GLU A 169 7.68 -1.72 5.74
C GLU A 169 6.58 -0.70 5.96
N ILE A 170 6.09 -0.08 4.88
CA ILE A 170 5.00 0.89 4.93
C ILE A 170 3.68 0.14 5.14
N ASN A 171 2.92 0.58 6.15
CA ASN A 171 1.64 -0.03 6.46
C ASN A 171 0.65 0.16 5.29
N PRO A 172 0.14 -0.92 4.65
CA PRO A 172 -0.84 -0.81 3.57
C PRO A 172 -2.11 -0.02 3.94
N ASP A 173 -2.45 0.02 5.21
CA ASP A 173 -3.62 0.74 5.71
C ASP A 173 -3.48 2.27 5.55
N ILE A 174 -2.23 2.76 5.40
CA ILE A 174 -1.92 4.16 5.14
C ILE A 174 -2.21 4.57 3.69
N PHE A 175 -2.20 3.63 2.74
CA PHE A 175 -2.42 3.95 1.33
C PHE A 175 -3.74 4.68 1.09
N GLY A 176 -4.81 4.27 1.76
CA GLY A 176 -6.09 4.94 1.66
C GLY A 176 -6.05 6.38 2.18
N SER A 177 -5.40 6.61 3.31
CA SER A 177 -5.24 7.94 3.89
C SER A 177 -4.26 8.81 3.09
N MET A 178 -3.19 8.23 2.54
CA MET A 178 -2.29 8.93 1.63
C MET A 178 -3.01 9.41 0.38
N ILE A 179 -3.83 8.56 -0.24
CA ILE A 179 -4.64 8.93 -1.40
C ILE A 179 -5.64 10.01 -1.01
N GLN A 180 -6.35 9.88 0.09
CA GLN A 180 -7.29 10.92 0.56
C GLN A 180 -6.59 12.24 0.89
N ALA A 181 -5.40 12.20 1.50
CA ALA A 181 -4.59 13.39 1.79
C ALA A 181 -4.11 14.10 0.53
N VAL A 182 -3.87 13.34 -0.51
CA VAL A 182 -3.45 13.82 -1.81
C VAL A 182 -4.63 14.45 -2.56
N ILE A 183 -5.81 13.83 -2.49
CA ILE A 183 -7.00 14.16 -3.30
C ILE A 183 -7.70 15.44 -2.85
N ASN A 184 -7.68 15.80 -1.56
CA ASN A 184 -8.51 16.88 -1.04
C ASN A 184 -7.68 17.97 -0.38
N PRO A 185 -7.28 19.05 -1.12
CA PRO A 185 -6.53 20.18 -0.57
C PRO A 185 -7.24 20.90 0.58
N GLU A 186 -8.59 20.90 0.61
CA GLU A 186 -9.38 21.49 1.68
C GLU A 186 -9.33 20.64 2.96
N VAL A 187 -9.16 19.34 2.82
CA VAL A 187 -8.95 18.41 3.93
C VAL A 187 -7.56 18.59 4.55
N ARG A 188 -6.57 19.11 3.77
CA ARG A 188 -5.23 19.44 4.31
C ARG A 188 -5.25 20.59 5.31
N SER A 189 -6.13 21.56 5.13
CA SER A 189 -6.09 22.83 5.90
C SER A 189 -7.05 22.90 7.09
N GLY A 190 -7.99 22.00 7.22
CA GLY A 190 -9.07 22.18 8.21
C GLY A 190 -9.66 20.95 8.88
N MET A 191 -9.49 19.77 8.31
CA MET A 191 -9.91 18.53 8.96
C MET A 191 -8.72 17.59 9.04
N GLY A 192 -8.27 17.28 10.25
CA GLY A 192 -7.34 16.19 10.47
C GLY A 192 -7.87 14.98 9.71
N ILE A 193 -7.09 14.52 8.72
CA ILE A 193 -7.40 13.28 8.04
C ILE A 193 -7.45 12.25 9.13
N HIS A 194 -8.63 11.85 9.50
CA HIS A 194 -8.84 10.85 10.53
C HIS A 194 -8.59 9.46 9.92
N TYR A 195 -7.30 9.24 9.60
CA TYR A 195 -6.81 7.88 9.51
C TYR A 195 -7.11 7.21 10.85
N THR A 196 -8.02 6.25 10.81
CA THR A 196 -8.28 5.47 12.00
C THR A 196 -7.15 4.45 12.12
N SER A 197 -6.22 4.73 13.03
CA SER A 197 -5.06 3.86 13.26
C SER A 197 -5.48 2.46 13.70
N VAL A 198 -4.66 1.45 13.38
CA VAL A 198 -4.90 0.06 13.79
C VAL A 198 -5.23 -0.06 15.28
N PRO A 199 -4.53 0.63 16.23
CA PRO A 199 -4.91 0.61 17.63
C PRO A 199 -6.33 1.12 17.91
N ASN A 200 -6.80 2.12 17.17
CA ASN A 200 -8.16 2.64 17.32
C ASN A 200 -9.21 1.71 16.68
N ILE A 201 -8.88 1.11 15.54
CA ILE A 201 -9.72 0.07 14.91
C ILE A 201 -9.86 -1.11 15.87
N MET A 202 -8.77 -1.57 16.48
CA MET A 202 -8.78 -2.69 17.42
C MET A 202 -9.59 -2.41 18.69
N LYS A 203 -9.69 -1.14 19.15
CA LYS A 203 -10.59 -0.76 20.25
C LYS A 203 -12.07 -1.03 19.93
N VAL A 204 -12.43 -1.02 18.65
CA VAL A 204 -13.79 -1.33 18.19
C VAL A 204 -13.94 -2.82 17.90
N ILE A 205 -12.99 -3.41 17.18
CA ILE A 205 -13.05 -4.81 16.72
C ILE A 205 -12.97 -5.79 17.90
N LYS A 206 -12.08 -5.54 18.87
CA LYS A 206 -11.91 -6.41 20.03
C LYS A 206 -13.24 -6.66 20.77
N PRO A 207 -13.89 -5.65 21.34
CA PRO A 207 -15.12 -5.87 22.08
C PRO A 207 -16.31 -6.25 21.20
N LEU A 208 -16.24 -5.97 19.88
CA LEU A 208 -17.36 -6.26 18.97
C LEU A 208 -17.48 -7.76 18.64
N PHE A 209 -16.36 -8.43 18.37
CA PHE A 209 -16.39 -9.86 18.00
C PHE A 209 -15.06 -10.60 18.27
N LEU A 210 -13.91 -9.93 18.28
CA LEU A 210 -12.61 -10.61 18.32
C LEU A 210 -12.35 -11.27 19.67
N ASP A 211 -12.70 -10.61 20.78
CA ASP A 211 -12.50 -11.15 22.13
C ASP A 211 -13.35 -12.42 22.33
N GLU A 212 -14.62 -12.43 21.89
CA GLU A 212 -15.49 -13.60 21.95
C GLU A 212 -14.91 -14.77 21.13
N LEU A 213 -14.48 -14.50 19.90
CA LEU A 213 -13.89 -15.54 19.03
C LEU A 213 -12.57 -16.08 19.58
N THR A 214 -11.74 -15.22 20.17
CA THR A 214 -10.48 -15.60 20.78
C THR A 214 -10.71 -16.48 22.03
N GLU A 215 -11.67 -16.12 22.88
CA GLU A 215 -12.04 -16.94 24.04
C GLU A 215 -12.64 -18.28 23.63
N GLU A 216 -13.49 -18.30 22.60
CA GLU A 216 -14.04 -19.54 22.05
C GLU A 216 -12.93 -20.44 21.52
N TYR A 217 -12.00 -19.89 20.72
CA TYR A 217 -10.85 -20.62 20.22
C TYR A 217 -10.00 -21.21 21.36
N ALA A 218 -9.68 -20.42 22.37
CA ALA A 218 -8.88 -20.87 23.51
C ALA A 218 -9.54 -22.04 24.26
N ARG A 219 -10.89 -22.08 24.33
CA ARG A 219 -11.65 -23.17 24.97
C ARG A 219 -11.70 -24.46 24.17
N ILE A 220 -11.55 -24.39 22.83
CA ILE A 220 -11.76 -25.52 21.94
C ILE A 220 -10.53 -25.93 21.14
N GLN A 221 -9.38 -25.31 21.38
CA GLN A 221 -8.15 -25.49 20.58
C GLN A 221 -7.69 -26.96 20.43
N ASP A 222 -8.04 -27.82 21.40
CA ASP A 222 -7.68 -29.24 21.38
C ASP A 222 -8.79 -30.14 20.75
N ASP A 223 -9.92 -29.56 20.33
CA ASP A 223 -11.06 -30.30 19.74
C ASP A 223 -11.23 -29.99 18.25
N VAL A 224 -10.68 -30.86 17.40
CA VAL A 224 -10.71 -30.71 15.93
C VAL A 224 -12.13 -30.56 15.36
N LYS A 225 -13.14 -31.21 15.98
CA LYS A 225 -14.53 -31.13 15.51
C LYS A 225 -15.09 -29.72 15.77
N LYS A 226 -14.85 -29.19 16.97
CA LYS A 226 -15.31 -27.84 17.34
C LYS A 226 -14.54 -26.76 16.56
N LEU A 227 -13.22 -26.93 16.34
CA LEU A 227 -12.45 -26.03 15.48
C LEU A 227 -13.00 -25.95 14.06
N ARG A 228 -13.43 -27.07 13.47
CA ARG A 228 -14.09 -27.05 12.15
C ARG A 228 -15.40 -26.29 12.16
N LEU A 229 -16.18 -26.38 13.23
CA LEU A 229 -17.43 -25.62 13.38
C LEU A 229 -17.16 -24.13 13.53
N LEU A 230 -16.14 -23.77 14.29
CA LEU A 230 -15.70 -22.38 14.42
C LEU A 230 -15.25 -21.82 13.06
N LEU A 231 -14.46 -22.57 12.29
CA LEU A 231 -14.02 -22.16 10.96
C LEU A 231 -15.21 -21.94 10.00
N LEU A 232 -16.22 -22.83 10.03
CA LEU A 232 -17.45 -22.65 9.25
C LEU A 232 -18.26 -21.43 9.70
N ARG A 233 -18.24 -21.10 10.99
CA ARG A 233 -18.88 -19.89 11.53
C ARG A 233 -18.13 -18.65 11.06
N LEU A 234 -16.79 -18.62 11.14
CA LEU A 234 -15.95 -17.52 10.63
C LEU A 234 -16.25 -17.21 9.16
N GLY A 235 -16.35 -18.24 8.31
CA GLY A 235 -16.67 -18.07 6.89
C GLY A 235 -18.07 -17.51 6.60
N LYS A 236 -18.97 -17.44 7.61
CA LYS A 236 -20.32 -16.87 7.50
C LYS A 236 -20.44 -15.47 8.07
N ILE A 237 -19.42 -14.98 8.77
CA ILE A 237 -19.42 -13.62 9.31
C ILE A 237 -19.40 -12.63 8.15
N LYS A 238 -20.29 -11.64 8.20
CA LYS A 238 -20.38 -10.57 7.22
C LYS A 238 -20.12 -9.26 7.92
N PHE A 239 -19.19 -8.48 7.38
CA PHE A 239 -18.91 -7.13 7.83
C PHE A 239 -19.57 -6.15 6.86
N PHE A 240 -20.22 -5.14 7.41
CA PHE A 240 -20.80 -4.05 6.65
C PHE A 240 -20.39 -2.72 7.28
N ASP A 241 -19.66 -1.93 6.50
CA ASP A 241 -19.29 -0.58 6.87
C ASP A 241 -19.83 0.39 5.81
N PRO A 242 -20.93 1.13 6.11
CA PRO A 242 -21.58 2.02 5.15
C PRO A 242 -20.77 3.29 4.86
N ALA A 243 -19.71 3.56 5.65
CA ALA A 243 -18.84 4.72 5.52
C ALA A 243 -17.36 4.31 5.52
N CYS A 244 -17.05 3.20 4.85
CA CYS A 244 -15.77 2.49 4.94
C CYS A 244 -14.54 3.35 4.55
N GLY A 245 -14.71 4.47 3.86
CA GLY A 245 -13.59 5.28 3.38
C GLY A 245 -12.63 4.43 2.53
N SER A 246 -11.38 4.31 2.97
CA SER A 246 -10.36 3.45 2.37
C SER A 246 -10.52 1.95 2.65
N GLY A 247 -11.49 1.58 3.48
CA GLY A 247 -11.74 0.18 3.86
C GLY A 247 -10.86 -0.33 5.01
N ASN A 248 -10.17 0.53 5.74
CA ASN A 248 -9.23 0.13 6.79
C ASN A 248 -9.85 -0.80 7.84
N PHE A 249 -11.07 -0.49 8.30
CA PHE A 249 -11.81 -1.38 9.22
C PHE A 249 -12.04 -2.78 8.64
N LEU A 250 -12.44 -2.85 7.37
CA LEU A 250 -12.71 -4.12 6.69
C LEU A 250 -11.43 -4.92 6.49
N ILE A 251 -10.32 -4.25 6.16
CA ILE A 251 -9.00 -4.87 5.97
C ILE A 251 -8.51 -5.48 7.30
N ILE A 252 -8.59 -4.72 8.39
CA ILE A 252 -8.16 -5.19 9.71
C ILE A 252 -9.09 -6.28 10.26
N ALA A 253 -10.40 -6.19 9.99
CA ALA A 253 -11.35 -7.23 10.37
C ALA A 253 -11.14 -8.55 9.59
N TYR A 254 -10.58 -8.48 8.38
CA TYR A 254 -10.25 -9.65 7.56
C TYR A 254 -8.96 -10.33 7.99
N LYS A 255 -7.95 -9.58 8.44
CA LYS A 255 -6.67 -10.10 8.95
C LYS A 255 -6.83 -10.82 10.27
#